data_9ca39bf7db390ea0344ba5980bc50c20
#
_entry.id   9ca39bf7db390ea0344ba5980bc50c20
#
_cell.length_a   1.000
_cell.length_b   1.000
_cell.length_c   1.000
_cell.angle_alpha   90.00
_cell.angle_beta   90.00
_cell.angle_gamma   90.00
#
_symmetry.space_group_name_H-M   'P 1'
#
loop_
_entity.id
_entity.type
_entity.pdbx_description
1 polymer ?
#
loop_
_entity_poly.entity_id
_entity_poly.type
_entity_poly.pdbx_seq_one_letter_code
_entity_poly.pdbx_strand_id
1 'polypeptide(L)'
;MKGAVSISVRLSDLFKYYKHGLPHQDAAVKMLEEKLMAAYPDLMHKDQEWFKVWSQAGKQTVNEKLVLNVPYESQRDNKSGAGFRECFSSSAAMVAKFYGKVSGDDEYNSIRARFGDSTDSAAQIQALRFLGLHAEFKQALNVGSLEKETSEGRPVLVGWLHHGSYKAPSGGGHWSVAVGVDDTSIIHNDPYGMADIVNGGYKSAQGGKYIHYSKQYWLPRWLVEGPNSGWGVLISE
;
A
#
# COMPACT_ATOMS: atom_id res chain seq x y z
N MET A 1 12.94 -32.67 49.49
CA MET A 1 13.57 -32.38 48.17
C MET A 1 12.43 -31.97 47.24
N LYS A 2 12.29 -30.69 46.90
CA LYS A 2 11.32 -30.24 45.89
C LYS A 2 11.94 -30.55 44.53
N GLY A 3 11.31 -31.43 43.75
CA GLY A 3 11.76 -31.73 42.42
C GLY A 3 11.71 -30.49 41.52
N ALA A 4 12.84 -30.15 40.91
CA ALA A 4 12.91 -29.11 39.93
C ALA A 4 12.06 -29.53 38.70
N VAL A 5 11.02 -28.79 38.38
CA VAL A 5 10.28 -28.98 37.13
C VAL A 5 11.12 -28.31 36.04
N SER A 6 11.77 -29.17 35.23
CA SER A 6 12.46 -28.67 34.03
C SER A 6 11.44 -28.43 32.93
N ILE A 7 11.17 -27.16 32.63
CA ILE A 7 10.42 -26.78 31.46
C ILE A 7 11.44 -26.50 30.36
N SER A 8 11.54 -27.39 29.38
CA SER A 8 12.33 -27.16 28.17
C SER A 8 11.42 -26.51 27.11
N VAL A 9 11.58 -25.24 26.88
CA VAL A 9 10.94 -24.52 25.75
C VAL A 9 12.00 -24.41 24.66
N ARG A 10 11.72 -24.87 23.46
CA ARG A 10 12.62 -24.66 22.31
C ARG A 10 12.52 -23.21 21.86
N LEU A 11 13.65 -22.58 21.59
CA LEU A 11 13.69 -21.24 21.00
C LEU A 11 12.85 -21.15 19.71
N SER A 12 12.83 -22.23 18.91
CA SER A 12 11.98 -22.33 17.72
C SER A 12 10.47 -22.21 18.03
N ASP A 13 10.01 -22.66 19.21
CA ASP A 13 8.60 -22.56 19.60
C ASP A 13 8.24 -21.13 20.07
N LEU A 14 9.20 -20.41 20.66
CA LEU A 14 9.02 -19.00 21.04
C LEU A 14 8.90 -18.09 19.81
N PHE A 15 9.59 -18.42 18.71
CA PHE A 15 9.59 -17.61 17.49
C PHE A 15 8.55 -18.01 16.45
N LYS A 16 7.76 -19.05 16.71
CA LYS A 16 6.69 -19.52 15.81
C LYS A 16 5.67 -18.42 15.44
N TYR A 17 5.45 -17.46 16.33
CA TYR A 17 4.50 -16.35 16.14
C TYR A 17 5.18 -15.01 15.85
N TYR A 18 6.49 -15.00 15.77
CA TYR A 18 7.24 -13.78 15.49
C TYR A 18 7.14 -13.41 14.00
N LYS A 19 6.92 -12.13 13.75
CA LYS A 19 6.93 -11.55 12.40
C LYS A 19 8.09 -10.58 12.29
N HIS A 20 9.02 -10.85 11.38
CA HIS A 20 10.09 -9.92 11.06
C HIS A 20 9.53 -8.58 10.54
N GLY A 21 10.24 -7.51 10.83
CA GLY A 21 9.92 -6.18 10.29
C GLY A 21 9.03 -5.32 11.19
N LEU A 22 8.72 -5.77 12.41
CA LEU A 22 8.12 -4.93 13.43
C LEU A 22 9.21 -4.46 14.40
N PRO A 23 9.65 -3.18 14.36
CA PRO A 23 10.83 -2.71 15.11
C PRO A 23 10.79 -3.02 16.61
N HIS A 24 9.61 -2.98 17.24
CA HIS A 24 9.44 -3.33 18.66
C HIS A 24 9.61 -4.84 18.92
N GLN A 25 9.26 -5.70 17.98
CA GLN A 25 9.45 -7.14 18.09
C GLN A 25 10.92 -7.50 17.82
N ASP A 26 11.56 -6.88 16.82
CA ASP A 26 12.97 -7.06 16.51
C ASP A 26 13.85 -6.66 17.70
N ALA A 27 13.55 -5.53 18.36
CA ALA A 27 14.25 -5.09 19.56
C ALA A 27 14.05 -6.05 20.74
N ALA A 28 12.83 -6.56 20.94
CA ALA A 28 12.52 -7.52 22.00
C ALA A 28 13.23 -8.85 21.79
N VAL A 29 13.27 -9.34 20.55
CA VAL A 29 13.98 -10.58 20.20
C VAL A 29 15.48 -10.43 20.42
N LYS A 30 16.08 -9.33 19.99
CA LYS A 30 17.51 -9.05 20.21
C LYS A 30 17.86 -8.99 21.71
N MET A 31 17.03 -8.34 22.49
CA MET A 31 17.21 -8.27 23.94
C MET A 31 17.05 -9.65 24.61
N LEU A 32 16.12 -10.48 24.13
CA LEU A 32 15.93 -11.84 24.64
C LEU A 32 17.11 -12.72 24.29
N GLU A 33 17.64 -12.61 23.07
CA GLU A 33 18.86 -13.30 22.60
C GLU A 33 20.04 -12.96 23.53
N GLU A 34 20.33 -11.69 23.71
CA GLU A 34 21.43 -11.22 24.55
C GLU A 34 21.33 -11.78 25.98
N LYS A 35 20.13 -11.77 26.57
CA LYS A 35 19.88 -12.30 27.92
C LYS A 35 19.99 -13.82 28.00
N LEU A 36 19.47 -14.53 27.00
CA LEU A 36 19.55 -16.00 26.96
C LEU A 36 20.99 -16.48 26.76
N MET A 37 21.75 -15.84 25.87
CA MET A 37 23.16 -16.16 25.65
C MET A 37 24.04 -15.85 26.87
N ALA A 38 23.70 -14.77 27.60
CA ALA A 38 24.39 -14.43 28.85
C ALA A 38 24.08 -15.38 30.02
N ALA A 39 22.82 -15.85 30.10
CA ALA A 39 22.36 -16.74 31.16
C ALA A 39 22.71 -18.20 30.93
N TYR A 40 22.84 -18.61 29.66
CA TYR A 40 23.07 -20.02 29.26
C TYR A 40 24.14 -20.10 28.16
N PRO A 41 25.42 -19.82 28.50
CA PRO A 41 26.54 -19.88 27.54
C PRO A 41 26.74 -21.25 26.90
N ASP A 42 26.24 -22.30 27.55
CA ASP A 42 26.29 -23.68 27.08
C ASP A 42 25.05 -24.14 26.31
N LEU A 43 24.19 -23.19 25.87
CA LEU A 43 23.06 -23.53 24.99
C LEU A 43 23.53 -24.36 23.79
N MET A 44 22.85 -25.51 23.60
CA MET A 44 23.25 -26.51 22.62
C MET A 44 23.57 -25.90 21.27
N HIS A 45 24.70 -26.28 20.70
CA HIS A 45 25.25 -25.78 19.44
C HIS A 45 24.22 -25.75 18.27
N LYS A 46 23.27 -26.69 18.26
CA LYS A 46 22.18 -26.73 17.26
C LYS A 46 21.19 -25.58 17.36
N ASP A 47 20.88 -25.10 18.56
CA ASP A 47 19.97 -23.96 18.74
C ASP A 47 20.68 -22.64 18.40
N GLN A 48 21.99 -22.56 18.63
CA GLN A 48 22.80 -21.41 18.20
C GLN A 48 22.93 -21.33 16.66
N GLU A 49 23.15 -22.49 16.00
CA GLU A 49 23.17 -22.54 14.53
C GLU A 49 21.82 -22.20 13.93
N TRP A 50 20.74 -22.76 14.47
CA TRP A 50 19.39 -22.43 14.03
C TRP A 50 19.09 -20.95 14.18
N PHE A 51 19.47 -20.35 15.31
CA PHE A 51 19.29 -18.93 15.56
C PHE A 51 20.12 -18.06 14.61
N LYS A 52 21.36 -18.44 14.29
CA LYS A 52 22.18 -17.78 13.28
C LYS A 52 21.52 -17.84 11.89
N VAL A 53 21.06 -19.02 11.48
CA VAL A 53 20.37 -19.20 10.20
C VAL A 53 19.08 -18.38 10.17
N TRP A 54 18.32 -18.37 11.25
CA TRP A 54 17.10 -17.60 11.37
C TRP A 54 17.37 -16.09 11.38
N SER A 55 18.36 -15.60 12.14
CA SER A 55 18.74 -14.19 12.17
C SER A 55 19.33 -13.70 10.84
N GLN A 56 19.98 -14.61 10.08
CA GLN A 56 20.45 -14.34 8.73
C GLN A 56 19.34 -14.40 7.70
N ALA A 57 18.39 -15.33 7.82
CA ALA A 57 17.20 -15.39 6.98
C ALA A 57 16.31 -14.14 7.16
N GLY A 58 16.24 -13.60 8.38
CA GLY A 58 15.59 -12.32 8.64
C GLY A 58 16.37 -11.10 8.12
N LYS A 59 17.68 -11.25 7.89
CA LYS A 59 18.52 -10.24 7.20
C LYS A 59 18.53 -10.40 5.69
N GLN A 60 18.09 -11.55 5.15
CA GLN A 60 17.76 -11.67 3.75
C GLN A 60 16.48 -10.86 3.51
N THR A 61 16.72 -9.59 3.25
CA THR A 61 15.73 -8.66 2.70
C THR A 61 14.36 -8.74 3.39
N VAL A 62 14.21 -8.10 4.57
CA VAL A 62 13.18 -7.08 4.56
C VAL A 62 13.62 -6.15 3.41
N ASN A 63 13.19 -6.46 2.21
CA ASN A 63 12.93 -5.43 1.25
C ASN A 63 11.97 -4.54 2.05
N GLU A 64 12.46 -3.42 2.61
CA GLU A 64 11.57 -2.33 2.97
C GLU A 64 10.82 -2.09 1.69
N LYS A 65 9.62 -2.70 1.59
CA LYS A 65 8.85 -2.63 0.36
C LYS A 65 8.67 -1.15 0.17
N LEU A 66 9.30 -0.64 -0.86
CA LEU A 66 9.44 0.79 -1.12
C LEU A 66 8.06 1.43 -1.08
N VAL A 67 7.84 2.30 -0.11
CA VAL A 67 6.67 3.17 -0.09
C VAL A 67 7.11 4.48 -0.71
N LEU A 68 6.55 4.79 -1.86
CA LEU A 68 6.89 5.99 -2.61
C LEU A 68 6.40 7.24 -1.87
N ASN A 69 7.26 8.24 -1.74
CA ASN A 69 6.91 9.51 -1.09
C ASN A 69 6.05 10.39 -2.01
N VAL A 70 4.85 9.90 -2.34
CA VAL A 70 3.89 10.63 -3.17
C VAL A 70 3.19 11.69 -2.32
N PRO A 71 3.23 12.98 -2.72
CA PRO A 71 2.49 14.04 -2.04
C PRO A 71 1.00 13.72 -1.98
N TYR A 72 0.36 14.00 -0.84
CA TYR A 72 -1.07 13.77 -0.67
C TYR A 72 -1.88 15.01 -1.04
N GLU A 73 -2.93 14.83 -1.83
CA GLU A 73 -3.96 15.84 -2.14
C GLU A 73 -5.33 15.26 -1.77
N SER A 74 -6.20 16.09 -1.19
CA SER A 74 -7.55 15.69 -0.81
C SER A 74 -8.55 16.25 -1.83
N GLN A 75 -9.37 15.38 -2.41
CA GLN A 75 -10.44 15.85 -3.32
C GLN A 75 -11.47 16.77 -2.64
N ARG A 76 -11.47 16.84 -1.31
CA ARG A 76 -12.51 17.49 -0.52
C ARG A 76 -12.28 19.00 -0.33
N ASP A 77 -11.08 19.48 -0.58
CA ASP A 77 -10.71 20.90 -0.49
C ASP A 77 -10.47 21.56 -1.86
N ASN A 78 -10.79 20.85 -2.95
CA ASN A 78 -10.70 21.37 -4.30
C ASN A 78 -11.57 22.65 -4.48
N LYS A 79 -10.97 23.70 -5.02
CA LYS A 79 -11.66 24.99 -5.29
C LYS A 79 -12.75 24.93 -6.35
N SER A 80 -12.78 23.86 -7.13
CA SER A 80 -13.82 23.62 -8.13
C SER A 80 -15.23 23.55 -7.55
N GLY A 81 -15.38 23.22 -6.25
CA GLY A 81 -16.65 22.89 -5.61
C GLY A 81 -17.21 21.53 -6.03
N ALA A 82 -16.54 20.80 -6.93
CA ALA A 82 -16.95 19.49 -7.44
C ALA A 82 -16.17 18.33 -6.81
N GLY A 83 -15.48 18.57 -5.70
CA GLY A 83 -14.60 17.59 -5.04
C GLY A 83 -15.26 16.25 -4.76
N PHE A 84 -16.59 16.18 -4.60
CA PHE A 84 -17.32 14.94 -4.39
C PHE A 84 -17.19 13.91 -5.53
N ARG A 85 -16.74 14.34 -6.73
CA ARG A 85 -16.56 13.51 -7.93
C ARG A 85 -15.14 13.57 -8.53
N GLU A 86 -14.21 14.22 -7.85
CA GLU A 86 -12.86 14.51 -8.37
C GLU A 86 -11.79 13.54 -7.86
N CYS A 87 -12.18 12.34 -7.40
CA CYS A 87 -11.22 11.33 -6.92
C CYS A 87 -10.16 10.99 -7.96
N PHE A 88 -10.52 10.85 -9.23
CA PHE A 88 -9.58 10.57 -10.30
C PHE A 88 -8.62 11.75 -10.52
N SER A 89 -9.14 12.97 -10.57
CA SER A 89 -8.32 14.16 -10.75
C SER A 89 -7.35 14.39 -9.61
N SER A 90 -7.80 14.31 -8.34
CA SER A 90 -6.91 14.49 -7.20
C SER A 90 -5.86 13.36 -7.09
N SER A 91 -6.24 12.13 -7.46
CA SER A 91 -5.27 11.02 -7.58
C SER A 91 -4.24 11.29 -8.68
N ALA A 92 -4.67 11.73 -9.86
CA ALA A 92 -3.76 12.07 -10.95
C ALA A 92 -2.87 13.28 -10.60
N ALA A 93 -3.41 14.26 -9.88
CA ALA A 93 -2.66 15.40 -9.38
C ALA A 93 -1.54 14.99 -8.41
N MET A 94 -1.81 14.04 -7.50
CA MET A 94 -0.77 13.50 -6.61
C MET A 94 0.41 12.92 -7.40
N VAL A 95 0.13 12.17 -8.48
CA VAL A 95 1.18 11.59 -9.33
C VAL A 95 1.88 12.67 -10.16
N ALA A 96 1.15 13.61 -10.75
CA ALA A 96 1.74 14.73 -11.48
C ALA A 96 2.65 15.59 -10.57
N LYS A 97 2.22 15.82 -9.33
CA LYS A 97 3.02 16.52 -8.31
C LYS A 97 4.25 15.73 -7.88
N PHE A 98 4.15 14.41 -7.79
CA PHE A 98 5.29 13.53 -7.49
C PHE A 98 6.38 13.67 -8.55
N TYR A 99 6.03 13.82 -9.82
CA TYR A 99 6.95 14.11 -10.92
C TYR A 99 7.27 15.62 -11.10
N GLY A 100 6.85 16.47 -10.16
CA GLY A 100 7.16 17.91 -10.19
C GLY A 100 6.48 18.70 -11.31
N LYS A 101 5.36 18.20 -11.87
CA LYS A 101 4.68 18.82 -13.01
C LYS A 101 3.60 19.84 -12.62
N VAL A 102 3.09 19.75 -11.39
CA VAL A 102 2.08 20.67 -10.84
C VAL A 102 2.35 20.93 -9.35
N SER A 103 1.82 22.02 -8.82
CA SER A 103 1.92 22.38 -7.40
C SER A 103 0.86 21.71 -6.52
N GLY A 104 -0.26 21.27 -7.11
CA GLY A 104 -1.37 20.62 -6.41
C GLY A 104 -2.54 20.30 -7.35
N ASP A 105 -3.63 19.82 -6.77
CA ASP A 105 -4.79 19.34 -7.51
C ASP A 105 -5.63 20.46 -8.15
N ASP A 106 -5.70 21.66 -7.58
CA ASP A 106 -6.35 22.82 -8.19
C ASP A 106 -5.70 23.21 -9.54
N GLU A 107 -4.35 23.22 -9.59
CA GLU A 107 -3.63 23.47 -10.82
C GLU A 107 -3.86 22.34 -11.83
N TYR A 108 -3.75 21.10 -11.38
CA TYR A 108 -4.02 19.94 -12.22
C TYR A 108 -5.45 19.96 -12.77
N ASN A 109 -6.46 20.27 -11.95
CA ASN A 109 -7.86 20.36 -12.36
C ASN A 109 -8.08 21.43 -13.44
N SER A 110 -7.40 22.57 -13.35
CA SER A 110 -7.46 23.63 -14.37
C SER A 110 -6.91 23.15 -15.73
N ILE A 111 -5.86 22.35 -15.71
CA ILE A 111 -5.25 21.75 -16.91
C ILE A 111 -6.17 20.66 -17.47
N ARG A 112 -6.61 19.73 -16.62
CA ARG A 112 -7.48 18.60 -17.00
C ARG A 112 -8.81 19.08 -17.59
N ALA A 113 -9.41 20.14 -17.06
CA ALA A 113 -10.68 20.71 -17.55
C ALA A 113 -10.64 21.13 -19.03
N ARG A 114 -9.45 21.39 -19.58
CA ARG A 114 -9.26 21.69 -21.01
C ARG A 114 -9.49 20.49 -21.92
N PHE A 115 -9.44 19.27 -21.36
CA PHE A 115 -9.53 18.02 -22.09
C PHE A 115 -10.85 17.27 -21.85
N GLY A 116 -11.60 17.60 -20.80
CA GLY A 116 -12.89 16.98 -20.52
C GLY A 116 -13.25 16.91 -19.04
N ASP A 117 -14.18 16.02 -18.72
CA ASP A 117 -14.73 15.84 -17.39
C ASP A 117 -13.75 15.15 -16.42
N SER A 118 -13.90 15.43 -15.10
CA SER A 118 -13.04 14.86 -14.05
C SER A 118 -13.12 13.34 -13.90
N THR A 119 -14.20 12.73 -14.39
CA THR A 119 -14.42 11.28 -14.35
C THR A 119 -14.02 10.59 -15.65
N ASP A 120 -13.67 11.34 -16.69
CA ASP A 120 -13.27 10.80 -17.99
C ASP A 120 -11.79 10.39 -17.99
N SER A 121 -11.53 9.10 -18.20
CA SER A 121 -10.17 8.56 -18.29
C SER A 121 -9.37 9.17 -19.45
N ALA A 122 -9.99 9.48 -20.58
CA ALA A 122 -9.31 10.09 -21.70
C ALA A 122 -8.85 11.52 -21.37
N ALA A 123 -9.67 12.30 -20.65
CA ALA A 123 -9.30 13.63 -20.20
C ALA A 123 -8.12 13.59 -19.21
N GLN A 124 -8.09 12.63 -18.29
CA GLN A 124 -6.99 12.45 -17.34
C GLN A 124 -5.68 12.10 -18.07
N ILE A 125 -5.74 11.14 -19.01
CA ILE A 125 -4.57 10.74 -19.79
C ILE A 125 -4.04 11.88 -20.65
N GLN A 126 -4.93 12.66 -21.29
CA GLN A 126 -4.52 13.81 -22.10
C GLN A 126 -3.87 14.90 -21.24
N ALA A 127 -4.40 15.15 -20.05
CA ALA A 127 -3.82 16.12 -19.11
C ALA A 127 -2.42 15.68 -18.64
N LEU A 128 -2.25 14.41 -18.26
CA LEU A 128 -0.95 13.86 -17.85
C LEU A 128 0.08 13.94 -18.99
N ARG A 129 -0.34 13.58 -20.21
CA ARG A 129 0.51 13.68 -21.41
C ARG A 129 0.84 15.14 -21.78
N PHE A 130 -0.09 16.05 -21.63
CA PHE A 130 0.16 17.48 -21.81
C PHE A 130 1.22 18.02 -20.84
N LEU A 131 1.27 17.46 -19.62
CA LEU A 131 2.30 17.74 -18.62
C LEU A 131 3.65 17.05 -18.88
N GLY A 132 3.78 16.34 -20.01
CA GLY A 132 5.02 15.67 -20.40
C GLY A 132 5.22 14.31 -19.76
N LEU A 133 4.19 13.71 -19.19
CA LEU A 133 4.23 12.35 -18.62
C LEU A 133 3.72 11.33 -19.66
N HIS A 134 4.34 10.16 -19.68
CA HIS A 134 3.75 9.01 -20.36
C HIS A 134 2.64 8.44 -19.47
N ALA A 135 1.42 8.32 -20.00
CA ALA A 135 0.26 7.80 -19.27
C ALA A 135 -0.52 6.82 -20.14
N GLU A 136 -0.83 5.64 -19.59
CA GLU A 136 -1.55 4.59 -20.30
C GLU A 136 -2.60 3.93 -19.39
N PHE A 137 -3.86 3.91 -19.85
CA PHE A 137 -4.94 3.23 -19.15
C PHE A 137 -4.88 1.71 -19.42
N LYS A 138 -4.95 0.92 -18.36
CA LYS A 138 -4.94 -0.55 -18.39
C LYS A 138 -6.14 -1.11 -17.66
N GLN A 139 -6.68 -2.23 -18.20
CA GLN A 139 -7.80 -2.98 -17.61
C GLN A 139 -7.41 -4.43 -17.24
N ALA A 140 -6.14 -4.74 -17.30
CA ALA A 140 -5.61 -6.09 -17.06
C ALA A 140 -4.45 -6.09 -16.06
N LEU A 141 -4.51 -5.22 -15.06
CA LEU A 141 -3.52 -5.18 -14.00
C LEU A 141 -3.80 -6.23 -12.93
N ASN A 142 -2.76 -6.58 -12.19
CA ASN A 142 -2.81 -7.48 -11.03
C ASN A 142 -1.84 -7.00 -9.93
N VAL A 143 -1.77 -7.72 -8.81
CA VAL A 143 -0.88 -7.36 -7.69
C VAL A 143 0.58 -7.28 -8.13
N GLY A 144 1.05 -8.23 -8.97
CA GLY A 144 2.40 -8.21 -9.51
C GLY A 144 2.71 -6.97 -10.36
N SER A 145 1.68 -6.43 -11.06
CA SER A 145 1.82 -5.14 -11.77
C SER A 145 2.08 -3.99 -10.80
N LEU A 146 1.35 -3.93 -9.67
CA LEU A 146 1.56 -2.90 -8.65
C LEU A 146 2.92 -3.05 -7.97
N GLU A 147 3.31 -4.28 -7.63
CA GLU A 147 4.62 -4.58 -7.05
C GLU A 147 5.76 -4.15 -7.97
N LYS A 148 5.66 -4.46 -9.27
CA LYS A 148 6.65 -4.05 -10.27
C LYS A 148 6.75 -2.54 -10.35
N GLU A 149 5.65 -1.84 -10.62
CA GLU A 149 5.65 -0.39 -10.83
C GLU A 149 6.15 0.35 -9.57
N THR A 150 5.65 0.00 -8.39
CA THR A 150 6.08 0.66 -7.15
C THR A 150 7.54 0.36 -6.80
N SER A 151 8.05 -0.84 -7.07
CA SER A 151 9.47 -1.17 -6.86
C SER A 151 10.40 -0.43 -7.82
N GLU A 152 9.90 -0.05 -9.00
CA GLU A 152 10.62 0.75 -9.99
C GLU A 152 10.42 2.28 -9.79
N GLY A 153 9.82 2.67 -8.66
CA GLY A 153 9.65 4.09 -8.30
C GLY A 153 8.45 4.78 -8.96
N ARG A 154 7.51 4.03 -9.53
CA ARG A 154 6.36 4.58 -10.24
C ARG A 154 5.05 4.32 -9.49
N PRO A 155 4.38 5.36 -8.98
CA PRO A 155 3.05 5.23 -8.38
C PRO A 155 2.00 4.90 -9.44
N VAL A 156 0.98 4.11 -9.08
CA VAL A 156 -0.05 3.65 -9.99
C VAL A 156 -1.41 4.21 -9.58
N LEU A 157 -2.12 4.84 -10.52
CA LEU A 157 -3.54 5.15 -10.29
C LEU A 157 -4.36 3.87 -10.40
N VAL A 158 -5.23 3.62 -9.44
CA VAL A 158 -6.07 2.42 -9.41
C VAL A 158 -7.54 2.79 -9.25
N GLY A 159 -8.39 2.20 -10.10
CA GLY A 159 -9.84 2.38 -10.08
C GLY A 159 -10.52 1.14 -9.49
N TRP A 160 -11.33 1.31 -8.44
CA TRP A 160 -11.95 0.21 -7.70
C TRP A 160 -13.35 0.55 -7.16
N LEU A 161 -14.16 -0.48 -6.84
CA LEU A 161 -15.53 -0.33 -6.35
C LEU A 161 -15.55 -0.06 -4.84
N HIS A 162 -16.08 1.11 -4.43
CA HIS A 162 -16.00 1.56 -3.04
C HIS A 162 -17.29 1.36 -2.23
N HIS A 163 -18.39 0.92 -2.85
CA HIS A 163 -19.64 0.57 -2.18
C HIS A 163 -19.82 -0.96 -2.03
N GLY A 164 -20.85 -1.37 -1.30
CA GLY A 164 -21.13 -2.76 -1.02
C GLY A 164 -20.09 -3.44 -0.14
N SER A 165 -20.35 -4.65 0.31
CA SER A 165 -19.36 -5.43 1.06
C SER A 165 -18.22 -5.93 0.13
N TYR A 166 -17.07 -6.31 0.70
CA TYR A 166 -15.98 -6.87 -0.11
C TYR A 166 -16.36 -8.17 -0.85
N LYS A 167 -17.41 -8.88 -0.40
CA LYS A 167 -17.94 -10.09 -1.06
C LYS A 167 -18.86 -9.77 -2.25
N ALA A 168 -19.41 -8.57 -2.29
CA ALA A 168 -20.28 -8.07 -3.33
C ALA A 168 -20.03 -6.56 -3.53
N PRO A 169 -18.82 -6.19 -4.02
CA PRO A 169 -18.49 -4.80 -4.23
C PRO A 169 -19.35 -4.19 -5.34
N SER A 170 -19.66 -2.90 -5.20
CA SER A 170 -20.55 -2.18 -6.11
C SER A 170 -20.20 -0.69 -6.17
N GLY A 171 -20.98 0.06 -6.96
CA GLY A 171 -20.89 1.52 -7.06
C GLY A 171 -20.22 1.99 -8.35
N GLY A 172 -20.17 3.31 -8.53
CA GLY A 172 -19.67 3.97 -9.73
C GLY A 172 -18.14 4.04 -9.86
N GLY A 173 -17.41 3.39 -8.96
CA GLY A 173 -15.95 3.40 -8.93
C GLY A 173 -15.40 4.54 -8.09
N HIS A 174 -14.16 4.36 -7.63
CA HIS A 174 -13.34 5.33 -6.93
C HIS A 174 -11.89 5.20 -7.40
N TRP A 175 -11.15 6.29 -7.40
CA TRP A 175 -9.74 6.32 -7.78
C TRP A 175 -8.87 6.73 -6.61
N SER A 176 -7.77 6.02 -6.46
CA SER A 176 -6.70 6.32 -5.49
C SER A 176 -5.33 6.03 -6.09
N VAL A 177 -4.27 6.34 -5.37
CA VAL A 177 -2.89 6.08 -5.81
C VAL A 177 -2.32 4.93 -5.01
N ALA A 178 -1.94 3.83 -5.65
CA ALA A 178 -1.11 2.80 -5.05
C ALA A 178 0.33 3.32 -4.99
N VAL A 179 0.87 3.45 -3.78
CA VAL A 179 2.20 4.02 -3.51
C VAL A 179 3.18 2.98 -2.96
N GLY A 180 2.71 1.78 -2.68
CA GLY A 180 3.52 0.68 -2.21
C GLY A 180 2.70 -0.59 -2.03
N VAL A 181 3.39 -1.71 -1.92
CA VAL A 181 2.79 -3.03 -1.70
C VAL A 181 3.57 -3.73 -0.59
N ASP A 182 2.93 -4.13 0.49
CA ASP A 182 3.53 -5.00 1.49
C ASP A 182 2.93 -6.43 1.43
N ASP A 183 3.30 -7.32 2.35
CA ASP A 183 2.87 -8.72 2.31
C ASP A 183 1.36 -8.87 2.46
N THR A 184 0.71 -7.99 3.21
CA THR A 184 -0.70 -8.09 3.58
C THR A 184 -1.57 -7.00 2.98
N SER A 185 -0.98 -5.91 2.47
CA SER A 185 -1.71 -4.70 2.08
C SER A 185 -1.22 -4.13 0.75
N ILE A 186 -2.06 -3.35 0.13
CA ILE A 186 -1.67 -2.31 -0.84
C ILE A 186 -1.73 -0.98 -0.08
N ILE A 187 -0.67 -0.17 -0.19
CA ILE A 187 -0.57 1.11 0.49
C ILE A 187 -1.06 2.19 -0.48
N HIS A 188 -2.02 2.98 -0.02
CA HIS A 188 -2.69 3.97 -0.85
C HIS A 188 -2.53 5.40 -0.34
N ASN A 189 -2.54 6.34 -1.28
CA ASN A 189 -3.03 7.68 -1.04
C ASN A 189 -4.46 7.75 -1.58
N ASP A 190 -5.45 7.78 -0.70
CA ASP A 190 -6.87 7.84 -1.04
C ASP A 190 -7.37 9.29 -0.88
N PRO A 191 -7.72 9.99 -1.98
CA PRO A 191 -8.04 11.42 -1.95
C PRO A 191 -9.32 11.75 -1.18
N TYR A 192 -10.21 10.79 -0.95
CA TYR A 192 -11.44 11.02 -0.19
C TYR A 192 -11.21 10.87 1.33
N GLY A 193 -10.32 9.98 1.75
CA GLY A 193 -10.05 9.65 3.15
C GLY A 193 -9.96 8.15 3.38
N MET A 194 -10.39 7.67 4.55
CA MET A 194 -10.33 6.26 4.93
C MET A 194 -11.58 5.50 4.49
N ALA A 195 -11.46 4.64 3.48
CA ALA A 195 -12.57 3.78 3.06
C ALA A 195 -12.84 2.63 4.04
N ASP A 196 -14.11 2.22 4.16
CA ASP A 196 -14.48 0.94 4.75
C ASP A 196 -14.40 -0.16 3.69
N ILE A 197 -13.21 -0.72 3.53
CA ILE A 197 -12.98 -1.79 2.53
C ILE A 197 -13.68 -3.12 2.86
N VAL A 198 -14.25 -3.27 4.05
CA VAL A 198 -15.01 -4.46 4.45
C VAL A 198 -16.49 -4.31 4.08
N ASN A 199 -17.13 -3.20 4.50
CA ASN A 199 -18.57 -3.00 4.35
C ASN A 199 -18.93 -2.07 3.18
N GLY A 200 -17.97 -1.28 2.68
CA GLY A 200 -18.17 -0.27 1.65
C GLY A 200 -18.45 1.12 2.21
N GLY A 201 -18.23 2.13 1.38
CA GLY A 201 -18.28 3.53 1.79
C GLY A 201 -17.00 3.98 2.52
N TYR A 202 -17.14 4.96 3.38
CA TYR A 202 -16.00 5.59 4.07
C TYR A 202 -16.22 5.61 5.59
N LYS A 203 -15.16 5.29 6.34
CA LYS A 203 -15.10 5.42 7.80
C LYS A 203 -14.79 6.84 8.23
N SER A 204 -14.00 7.55 7.44
CA SER A 204 -13.54 8.90 7.73
C SER A 204 -13.21 9.65 6.45
N ALA A 205 -13.47 10.94 6.46
CA ALA A 205 -13.00 11.88 5.44
C ALA A 205 -11.51 12.28 5.61
N GLN A 206 -10.85 11.71 6.60
CA GLN A 206 -9.44 11.91 6.90
C GLN A 206 -8.70 10.57 6.91
N GLY A 207 -7.37 10.61 6.98
CA GLY A 207 -6.54 9.42 7.10
C GLY A 207 -6.35 8.64 5.81
N GLY A 208 -6.55 9.27 4.64
CA GLY A 208 -6.31 8.66 3.34
C GLY A 208 -4.84 8.61 2.90
N LYS A 209 -3.96 9.36 3.57
CA LYS A 209 -2.52 9.37 3.26
C LYS A 209 -1.84 8.10 3.80
N TYR A 210 -1.15 7.37 2.93
CA TYR A 210 -0.42 6.12 3.25
C TYR A 210 -1.27 5.10 3.98
N ILE A 211 -2.56 5.03 3.65
CA ILE A 211 -3.46 4.06 4.26
C ILE A 211 -3.18 2.65 3.73
N HIS A 212 -3.12 1.67 4.66
CA HIS A 212 -2.94 0.27 4.34
C HIS A 212 -4.30 -0.39 4.12
N TYR A 213 -4.63 -0.70 2.87
CA TYR A 213 -5.80 -1.50 2.54
C TYR A 213 -5.41 -2.97 2.42
N SER A 214 -5.93 -3.80 3.33
CA SER A 214 -5.67 -5.24 3.34
C SER A 214 -6.00 -5.87 1.99
N LYS A 215 -5.05 -6.66 1.44
CA LYS A 215 -5.25 -7.42 0.19
C LYS A 215 -6.51 -8.28 0.24
N GLN A 216 -6.81 -8.90 1.40
CA GLN A 216 -8.01 -9.73 1.60
C GLN A 216 -9.31 -9.01 1.25
N TYR A 217 -9.44 -7.72 1.60
CA TYR A 217 -10.68 -6.96 1.49
C TYR A 217 -10.70 -5.97 0.32
N TRP A 218 -9.52 -5.50 -0.10
CA TRP A 218 -9.43 -4.53 -1.19
C TRP A 218 -9.34 -5.20 -2.57
N LEU A 219 -8.61 -6.31 -2.72
CA LEU A 219 -8.48 -6.97 -4.03
C LEU A 219 -9.81 -7.38 -4.66
N PRO A 220 -10.81 -7.92 -3.92
CA PRO A 220 -12.12 -8.19 -4.50
C PRO A 220 -12.82 -6.96 -5.07
N ARG A 221 -12.49 -5.76 -4.58
CA ARG A 221 -13.04 -4.48 -5.05
C ARG A 221 -12.36 -3.96 -6.31
N TRP A 222 -11.14 -4.40 -6.55
CA TRP A 222 -10.32 -3.99 -7.70
C TRP A 222 -10.31 -5.04 -8.81
N LEU A 223 -10.23 -6.32 -8.45
CA LEU A 223 -10.15 -7.46 -9.37
C LEU A 223 -11.53 -8.12 -9.55
N VAL A 224 -12.53 -7.30 -9.93
CA VAL A 224 -13.95 -7.71 -9.93
C VAL A 224 -14.26 -8.82 -10.93
N GLU A 225 -13.56 -8.83 -12.07
CA GLU A 225 -13.76 -9.77 -13.17
C GLU A 225 -12.71 -10.89 -13.20
N GLY A 226 -11.91 -11.02 -12.11
CA GLY A 226 -10.89 -12.05 -11.98
C GLY A 226 -9.50 -11.53 -11.70
N PRO A 227 -8.50 -12.39 -11.52
CA PRO A 227 -7.19 -12.03 -10.93
C PRO A 227 -6.34 -11.06 -11.78
N ASN A 228 -6.69 -10.82 -13.05
CA ASN A 228 -6.00 -9.91 -13.95
C ASN A 228 -6.98 -8.86 -14.54
N SER A 229 -7.94 -8.40 -13.77
CA SER A 229 -8.95 -7.43 -14.22
C SER A 229 -8.82 -6.06 -13.59
N GLY A 230 -7.70 -5.76 -12.98
CA GLY A 230 -7.47 -4.49 -12.29
C GLY A 230 -7.41 -3.31 -13.27
N TRP A 231 -8.20 -2.26 -12.98
CA TRP A 231 -8.14 -1.00 -13.72
C TRP A 231 -7.10 -0.07 -13.11
N GLY A 232 -6.30 0.56 -13.96
CA GLY A 232 -5.33 1.55 -13.52
C GLY A 232 -4.75 2.37 -14.64
N VAL A 233 -4.01 3.41 -14.27
CA VAL A 233 -3.18 4.18 -15.19
C VAL A 233 -1.73 4.01 -14.78
N LEU A 234 -0.91 3.50 -15.69
CA LEU A 234 0.54 3.45 -15.55
C LEU A 234 1.12 4.77 -16.02
N ILE A 235 2.02 5.35 -15.21
CA ILE A 235 2.57 6.69 -15.45
C ILE A 235 4.08 6.67 -15.25
N SER A 236 4.79 7.28 -16.19
CA SER A 236 6.26 7.49 -16.10
C SER A 236 6.66 8.83 -16.74
N GLU A 237 7.90 9.24 -16.49
CA GLU A 237 8.55 10.34 -17.26
C GLU A 237 9.01 9.88 -18.63
#